data_a5d8f6e56a77d31a66fb45a973e3128d
#
_entry.id   a5d8f6e56a77d31a66fb45a973e3128d
#
_cell.length_a   1.000
_cell.length_b   1.000
_cell.length_c   1.000
_cell.angle_alpha   90.00
_cell.angle_beta   90.00
_cell.angle_gamma   90.00
#
_symmetry.space_group_name_H-M   'P 1'
#
loop_
_entity.id
_entity.type
_entity.pdbx_description
1 polymer ?
#
loop_
_entity_poly.entity_id
_entity_poly.type
_entity_poly.pdbx_seq_one_letter_code
_entity_poly.pdbx_strand_id
1 'polypeptide(L)' 'RLAVEPHLLETLQAYFQHKQHRKSVASALGVHPNTVDHRLQRIETLLSGDFNDVAWLATLSAALRLQRSDVAKER' A
#
# COMPACT_ATOMS: atom_id res chain seq x y z
N ARG A 1 -4.40 -3.79 -11.61
CA ARG A 1 -3.72 -2.52 -11.95
C ARG A 1 -2.45 -2.30 -11.13
N LEU A 2 -2.53 -2.51 -9.82
CA LEU A 2 -1.34 -2.42 -8.99
C LEU A 2 -0.31 -3.51 -9.33
N ALA A 3 -0.76 -4.61 -9.91
CA ALA A 3 0.13 -5.68 -10.32
C ALA A 3 1.07 -5.25 -11.45
N VAL A 4 0.70 -4.22 -12.21
CA VAL A 4 1.55 -3.67 -13.28
C VAL A 4 2.65 -2.80 -12.70
N GLU A 5 2.45 -2.29 -11.49
CA GLU A 5 3.41 -1.43 -10.82
C GLU A 5 3.75 -2.04 -9.46
N PRO A 6 4.63 -3.04 -9.43
CA PRO A 6 4.91 -3.80 -8.20
C PRO A 6 5.41 -2.94 -7.04
N HIS A 7 6.09 -1.83 -7.34
CA HIS A 7 6.56 -0.95 -6.28
C HIS A 7 5.40 -0.32 -5.50
N LEU A 8 4.27 -0.10 -6.15
CA LEU A 8 3.11 0.47 -5.48
C LEU A 8 2.49 -0.53 -4.51
N LEU A 9 2.37 -1.79 -4.93
CA LEU A 9 1.81 -2.81 -4.05
C LEU A 9 2.72 -3.03 -2.84
N GLU A 10 4.03 -3.12 -3.08
CA GLU A 10 5.00 -3.27 -2.02
C GLU A 10 4.92 -2.12 -1.01
N THR A 11 4.83 -0.89 -1.52
CA THR A 11 4.71 0.30 -0.69
C THR A 11 3.43 0.26 0.14
N LEU A 12 2.33 -0.14 -0.47
CA LEU A 12 1.03 -0.18 0.20
C LEU A 12 1.05 -1.22 1.33
N GLN A 13 1.61 -2.39 1.07
CA GLN A 13 1.72 -3.43 2.09
C GLN A 13 2.55 -2.95 3.28
N ALA A 14 3.69 -2.31 2.99
CA ALA A 14 4.55 -1.77 4.05
C ALA A 14 3.84 -0.66 4.82
N TYR A 15 3.06 0.15 4.13
CA TYR A 15 2.32 1.24 4.74
C TYR A 15 1.39 0.72 5.84
N PHE A 16 0.67 -0.34 5.58
CA PHE A 16 -0.22 -0.92 6.59
C PHE A 16 0.55 -1.70 7.66
N GLN A 17 1.63 -2.37 7.29
CA GLN A 17 2.46 -3.09 8.25
C GLN A 17 3.08 -2.15 9.29
N HIS A 18 3.45 -0.95 8.87
CA HIS A 18 4.09 0.04 9.73
C HIS A 18 3.09 1.05 10.28
N LYS A 19 1.81 0.65 10.36
CA LYS A 19 0.74 1.43 10.98
C LYS A 19 0.65 2.82 10.37
N GLN A 20 0.85 2.89 9.05
CA GLN A 20 0.70 4.13 8.29
C GLN A 20 1.74 5.20 8.65
N HIS A 21 2.87 4.78 9.20
CA HIS A 21 3.95 5.70 9.55
C HIS A 21 4.94 5.79 8.38
N ARG A 22 4.90 6.92 7.66
CA ARG A 22 5.64 7.06 6.39
C ARG A 22 7.14 6.90 6.53
N LYS A 23 7.72 7.44 7.59
CA LYS A 23 9.17 7.33 7.79
C LYS A 23 9.59 5.88 8.02
N SER A 24 8.78 5.13 8.75
CA SER A 24 9.06 3.70 8.97
C SER A 24 8.96 2.93 7.67
N VAL A 25 7.97 3.26 6.84
CA VAL A 25 7.81 2.64 5.52
C VAL A 25 9.04 2.91 4.67
N ALA A 26 9.47 4.16 4.63
CA ALA A 26 10.64 4.54 3.82
C ALA A 26 11.88 3.78 4.27
N SER A 27 12.09 3.68 5.57
CA SER A 27 13.23 2.96 6.13
C SER A 27 13.16 1.47 5.76
N ALA A 28 11.99 0.87 5.89
CA ALA A 28 11.81 -0.54 5.59
C ALA A 28 12.05 -0.86 4.12
N LEU A 29 11.68 0.06 3.24
CA LEU A 29 11.83 -0.14 1.80
C LEU A 29 13.18 0.37 1.27
N GLY A 30 13.95 1.05 2.10
CA GLY A 30 15.23 1.60 1.67
C GLY A 30 15.11 2.76 0.69
N VAL A 31 14.08 3.58 0.85
CA VAL A 31 13.84 4.73 -0.02
C VAL A 31 13.65 5.99 0.82
N HIS A 32 13.69 7.15 0.16
CA HIS A 32 13.45 8.42 0.81
C HIS A 32 11.95 8.57 1.14
N PRO A 33 11.59 9.25 2.26
CA PRO A 33 10.18 9.47 2.58
C PRO A 33 9.39 10.14 1.47
N ASN A 34 10.00 11.05 0.70
CA ASN A 34 9.32 11.68 -0.44
C ASN A 34 8.90 10.65 -1.48
N THR A 35 9.71 9.60 -1.67
CA THR A 35 9.38 8.53 -2.59
C THR A 35 8.12 7.80 -2.12
N VAL A 36 8.01 7.56 -0.81
CA VAL A 36 6.81 6.94 -0.25
C VAL A 36 5.59 7.81 -0.52
N ASP A 37 5.70 9.12 -0.28
CA ASP A 37 4.60 10.05 -0.52
C ASP A 37 4.16 10.05 -1.98
N HIS A 38 5.11 10.06 -2.91
CA HIS A 38 4.79 10.02 -4.34
C HIS A 38 4.07 8.73 -4.71
N ARG A 39 4.53 7.62 -4.17
CA ARG A 39 3.90 6.32 -4.45
C ARG A 39 2.50 6.24 -3.88
N LEU A 40 2.28 6.79 -2.67
CA LEU A 40 0.95 6.81 -2.09
C LEU A 40 0.00 7.69 -2.90
N GLN A 41 0.48 8.84 -3.39
CA GLN A 41 -0.32 9.69 -4.26
C GLN A 41 -0.68 8.97 -5.55
N ARG A 42 0.25 8.25 -6.11
CA ARG A 42 0.00 7.46 -7.32
C ARG A 42 -1.09 6.41 -7.08
N ILE A 43 -1.04 5.76 -5.92
CA ILE A 43 -2.07 4.79 -5.55
C ILE A 43 -3.43 5.45 -5.45
N GLU A 44 -3.50 6.62 -4.81
CA GLU A 44 -4.76 7.37 -4.71
C GLU A 44 -5.32 7.67 -6.10
N THR A 45 -4.46 8.09 -7.02
CA THR A 45 -4.89 8.40 -8.37
C THR A 45 -5.40 7.16 -9.10
N LEU A 46 -4.67 6.07 -9.02
CA LEU A 46 -5.03 4.85 -9.73
C LEU A 46 -6.32 4.22 -9.19
N LEU A 47 -6.54 4.31 -7.89
CA LEU A 47 -7.69 3.68 -7.24
C LEU A 47 -8.81 4.65 -6.93
N SER A 48 -8.66 5.92 -7.31
CA SER A 48 -9.63 6.98 -7.04
C SER A 48 -9.99 7.04 -5.56
N GLY A 49 -8.96 6.98 -4.70
CA GLY A 49 -9.14 6.96 -3.26
C GLY A 49 -8.43 8.10 -2.55
N ASP A 50 -8.54 8.09 -1.23
CA ASP A 50 -7.95 9.13 -0.39
C ASP A 50 -7.49 8.49 0.92
N PHE A 51 -6.20 8.59 1.21
CA PHE A 51 -5.64 8.02 2.44
C PHE A 51 -6.14 8.72 3.71
N ASN A 52 -6.83 9.83 3.57
CA ASN A 52 -7.48 10.48 4.71
C ASN A 52 -8.88 9.95 4.96
N ASP A 53 -9.39 9.10 4.09
CA ASP A 53 -10.72 8.50 4.22
C ASP A 53 -10.59 7.15 4.92
N VAL A 54 -11.02 7.09 6.19
CA VAL A 54 -10.90 5.89 7.00
C VAL A 54 -11.64 4.71 6.38
N ALA A 55 -12.83 4.95 5.82
CA ALA A 55 -13.61 3.89 5.20
C ALA A 55 -12.87 3.28 4.00
N TRP A 56 -12.26 4.14 3.19
CA TRP A 56 -11.48 3.67 2.05
C TRP A 56 -10.27 2.86 2.49
N LEU A 57 -9.58 3.33 3.53
CA LEU A 57 -8.43 2.61 4.07
C LEU A 57 -8.82 1.22 4.57
N ALA A 58 -9.96 1.12 5.26
CA ALA A 58 -10.43 -0.16 5.77
C ALA A 58 -10.72 -1.13 4.63
N THR A 59 -11.37 -0.64 3.58
CA THR A 59 -11.67 -1.45 2.40
C THR A 59 -10.39 -1.92 1.72
N LEU A 60 -9.43 -1.03 1.57
CA LEU A 60 -8.16 -1.33 0.92
C LEU A 60 -7.37 -2.36 1.72
N SER A 61 -7.33 -2.20 3.04
CA SER A 61 -6.64 -3.13 3.91
C SER A 61 -7.25 -4.53 3.83
N ALA A 62 -8.57 -4.62 3.80
CA ALA A 62 -9.26 -5.90 3.66
C ALA A 62 -8.94 -6.57 2.32
N ALA A 63 -8.91 -5.78 1.25
CA ALA A 63 -8.58 -6.29 -0.07
C ALA A 63 -7.16 -6.87 -0.12
N LEU A 64 -6.22 -6.22 0.54
CA LEU A 64 -4.85 -6.71 0.60
C LEU A 64 -4.76 -8.04 1.35
N ARG A 65 -5.52 -8.18 2.44
CA ARG A 65 -5.52 -9.43 3.19
C ARG A 65 -6.08 -10.57 2.37
N LEU A 66 -7.15 -10.31 1.62
CA LEU A 66 -7.75 -11.32 0.76
C LEU A 66 -6.77 -11.76 -0.33
N GLN A 67 -6.06 -10.81 -0.92
CA GLN A 67 -5.06 -11.13 -1.94
C GLN A 67 -3.97 -12.04 -1.38
N ARG A 68 -3.50 -11.73 -0.17
CA ARG A 68 -2.46 -12.53 0.47
C ARG A 68 -2.97 -13.93 0.79
N SER A 69 -4.20 -14.03 1.25
CA SER A 69 -4.81 -15.33 1.54
C SER A 69 -4.92 -16.19 0.28
N ASP A 70 -5.31 -15.58 -0.83
CA ASP A 70 -5.41 -16.29 -2.11
C ASP A 70 -4.05 -16.84 -2.54
N VAL A 71 -3.01 -16.03 -2.42
CA VAL A 71 -1.66 -16.47 -2.75
C VAL A 71 -1.25 -17.64 -1.88
N ALA A 72 -1.53 -17.57 -0.58
CA ALA A 72 -1.21 -18.64 0.34
C ALA A 72 -1.96 -19.92 0.01
N LYS A 73 -3.20 -19.80 -0.43
CA LYS A 73 -4.02 -20.95 -0.76
C LYS A 73 -3.51 -21.71 -1.98
N GLU A 74 -2.91 -21.01 -2.91
CA GLU A 74 -2.42 -21.61 -4.13
C GLU A 74 -1.18 -22.44 -3.92
N ARG A 75 -0.60 -22.35 -2.75
CA ARG A 75 0.55 -23.16 -2.40
C ARG A 75 0.12 -24.49 -1.84
#